data_be51a68e61ae68d39c4bf0e04938a566
#
_entry.id   be51a68e61ae68d39c4bf0e04938a566
#
_cell.length_a   1.000
_cell.length_b   1.000
_cell.length_c   1.000
_cell.angle_alpha   90.00
_cell.angle_beta   90.00
_cell.angle_gamma   90.00
#
_symmetry.space_group_name_H-M   'P 1'
#
loop_
_entity.id
_entity.type
_entity.pdbx_description
1 polymer ?
#
loop_
_entity_poly.entity_id
_entity_poly.type
_entity_poly.pdbx_seq_one_letter_code
_entity_poly.pdbx_strand_id
1 'polypeptide(L)'
;MKKSYRFVALCLALTAFFCIISAVCTAVCLENVRKTTNSTVNRLVAVMLEKYPDVSEKEVAEILNNKTEYTDNSEFLNKYGIYPEKDWISYNNQGSYKYVVISAIICLAFGIAFIVIFLLYLKMQKQQTMEIAKRIERINLGDYSLQIDENSEDELSLLDKLDNQIYRTTVKFREQAENSRKDKENLQKSLSDISHQLKTPLTSIIVMVENILDDDDMPLEIRREFLNDIKHNTNTISFLVQSLLKLSKLDAEAVKFRYEQVEVKSIVDECIKNTAVMAEILGVRLETECNNIILNCDRKWLCEAVTNIIKNCIEHSQNGNIKITADQNKLYTKISIKDNGSGIDKEDLPHIFERFYKGKNSSDDSVGIGLALAKSIIEKQGGYISVSSELNKGSEFVIKFFNN
;
A
#
# COMPACT_ATOMS: atom_id res chain seq x y z
N MET A 1 -13.18 -7.08 -18.16
CA MET A 1 -13.24 -7.39 -19.61
C MET A 1 -14.06 -8.65 -19.91
N LYS A 2 -13.84 -9.83 -19.29
CA LYS A 2 -14.60 -11.07 -19.60
C LYS A 2 -16.11 -10.96 -19.36
N LYS A 3 -16.60 -10.29 -18.29
CA LYS A 3 -18.04 -10.09 -18.06
C LYS A 3 -18.67 -9.20 -19.13
N SER A 4 -17.97 -8.15 -19.58
CA SER A 4 -18.42 -7.28 -20.67
C SER A 4 -18.43 -8.02 -22.01
N TYR A 5 -17.43 -8.87 -22.27
CA TYR A 5 -17.41 -9.73 -23.46
C TYR A 5 -18.54 -10.77 -23.45
N ARG A 6 -18.83 -11.39 -22.29
CA ARG A 6 -19.94 -12.33 -22.13
C ARG A 6 -21.29 -11.64 -22.36
N PHE A 7 -21.45 -10.41 -21.86
CA PHE A 7 -22.65 -9.63 -22.10
C PHE A 7 -22.82 -9.24 -23.58
N VAL A 8 -21.76 -8.77 -24.24
CA VAL A 8 -21.77 -8.47 -25.68
C VAL A 8 -22.03 -9.74 -26.49
N ALA A 9 -21.41 -10.87 -26.14
CA ALA A 9 -21.65 -12.15 -26.78
C ALA A 9 -23.10 -12.64 -26.60
N LEU A 10 -23.69 -12.45 -25.41
CA LEU A 10 -25.08 -12.75 -25.15
C LEU A 10 -26.03 -11.88 -26.00
N CYS A 11 -25.73 -10.59 -26.13
CA CYS A 11 -26.48 -9.67 -26.96
C CYS A 11 -26.40 -10.05 -28.44
N LEU A 12 -25.22 -10.40 -28.92
CA LEU A 12 -25.00 -10.87 -30.31
C LEU A 12 -25.71 -12.21 -30.56
N ALA A 13 -25.67 -13.14 -29.63
CA ALA A 13 -26.39 -14.41 -29.72
C ALA A 13 -27.91 -14.23 -29.74
N LEU A 14 -28.43 -13.30 -28.90
CA LEU A 14 -29.86 -12.94 -28.88
C LEU A 14 -30.30 -12.27 -30.19
N THR A 15 -29.51 -11.35 -30.73
CA THR A 15 -29.83 -10.71 -32.03
C THR A 15 -29.75 -11.71 -33.18
N ALA A 16 -28.77 -12.62 -33.22
CA ALA A 16 -28.66 -13.67 -34.21
C ALA A 16 -29.85 -14.66 -34.14
N PHE A 17 -30.18 -15.10 -32.92
CA PHE A 17 -31.36 -15.98 -32.69
C PHE A 17 -32.65 -15.31 -33.17
N PHE A 18 -32.80 -14.03 -32.91
CA PHE A 18 -33.90 -13.24 -33.37
C PHE A 18 -33.99 -13.11 -34.91
N CYS A 19 -32.88 -12.85 -35.59
CA CYS A 19 -32.82 -12.82 -37.05
C CYS A 19 -33.19 -14.19 -37.66
N ILE A 20 -32.76 -15.29 -37.02
CA ILE A 20 -33.12 -16.64 -37.46
C ILE A 20 -34.65 -16.90 -37.33
N ILE A 21 -35.26 -16.54 -36.21
CA ILE A 21 -36.71 -16.71 -36.01
C ILE A 21 -37.49 -15.87 -37.03
N SER A 22 -37.10 -14.61 -37.26
CA SER A 22 -37.74 -13.74 -38.25
C SER A 22 -37.62 -14.33 -39.67
N ALA A 23 -36.45 -14.86 -40.03
CA ALA A 23 -36.23 -15.51 -41.34
C ALA A 23 -37.10 -16.76 -41.50
N VAL A 24 -37.21 -17.60 -40.45
CA VAL A 24 -38.05 -18.78 -40.47
C VAL A 24 -39.54 -18.42 -40.57
N CYS A 25 -40.00 -17.42 -39.82
CA CYS A 25 -41.38 -16.94 -39.91
C CYS A 25 -41.74 -16.41 -41.32
N THR A 26 -40.82 -15.65 -41.93
CA THR A 26 -41.03 -15.12 -43.31
C THR A 26 -41.02 -16.22 -44.33
N ALA A 27 -40.14 -17.26 -44.20
CA ALA A 27 -40.10 -18.44 -45.08
C ALA A 27 -41.36 -19.27 -44.99
N VAL A 28 -41.87 -19.50 -43.78
CA VAL A 28 -43.17 -20.23 -43.56
C VAL A 28 -44.34 -19.45 -44.14
N CYS A 29 -44.33 -18.12 -44.00
CA CYS A 29 -45.32 -17.25 -44.59
C CYS A 29 -45.36 -17.37 -46.14
N LEU A 30 -44.19 -17.24 -46.76
CA LEU A 30 -44.01 -17.37 -48.22
C LEU A 30 -44.44 -18.72 -48.73
N GLU A 31 -44.07 -19.81 -48.01
CA GLU A 31 -44.47 -21.21 -48.37
C GLU A 31 -45.99 -21.39 -48.30
N ASN A 32 -46.64 -20.83 -47.27
CA ASN A 32 -48.11 -20.86 -47.16
C ASN A 32 -48.80 -20.09 -48.27
N VAL A 33 -48.30 -18.88 -48.63
CA VAL A 33 -48.80 -18.11 -49.77
C VAL A 33 -48.69 -18.92 -51.05
N ARG A 34 -47.52 -19.52 -51.29
CA ARG A 34 -47.24 -20.34 -52.46
C ARG A 34 -48.14 -21.55 -52.55
N LYS A 35 -48.37 -22.30 -51.43
CA LYS A 35 -49.28 -23.47 -51.40
C LYS A 35 -50.73 -23.06 -51.70
N THR A 36 -51.18 -21.93 -51.12
CA THR A 36 -52.54 -21.42 -51.33
C THR A 36 -52.76 -21.00 -52.78
N THR A 37 -51.80 -20.26 -53.36
CA THR A 37 -51.85 -19.83 -54.76
C THR A 37 -51.86 -21.03 -55.69
N ASN A 38 -50.96 -22.03 -55.48
CA ASN A 38 -50.89 -23.23 -56.29
C ASN A 38 -52.18 -24.05 -56.18
N SER A 39 -52.78 -24.19 -54.99
CA SER A 39 -54.05 -24.87 -54.78
C SER A 39 -55.19 -24.17 -55.53
N THR A 40 -55.22 -22.86 -55.52
CA THR A 40 -56.26 -22.07 -56.23
C THR A 40 -56.08 -22.20 -57.75
N VAL A 41 -54.85 -22.11 -58.24
CA VAL A 41 -54.55 -22.31 -59.68
C VAL A 41 -54.95 -23.74 -60.13
N ASN A 42 -54.52 -24.76 -59.38
CA ASN A 42 -54.90 -26.17 -59.72
C ASN A 42 -56.42 -26.39 -59.74
N ARG A 43 -57.13 -25.76 -58.81
CA ARG A 43 -58.57 -25.85 -58.77
C ARG A 43 -59.25 -25.17 -59.99
N LEU A 44 -58.74 -23.99 -60.38
CA LEU A 44 -59.14 -23.32 -61.56
C LEU A 44 -58.95 -24.13 -62.86
N VAL A 45 -57.72 -24.69 -62.95
CA VAL A 45 -57.34 -25.53 -64.11
C VAL A 45 -58.23 -26.78 -64.18
N ALA A 46 -58.45 -27.47 -63.02
CA ALA A 46 -59.31 -28.63 -63.00
C ALA A 46 -60.77 -28.36 -63.44
N VAL A 47 -61.34 -27.24 -62.95
CA VAL A 47 -62.67 -26.82 -63.33
C VAL A 47 -62.71 -26.39 -64.85
N MET A 48 -61.68 -25.73 -65.35
CA MET A 48 -61.59 -25.37 -66.77
C MET A 48 -61.56 -26.63 -67.68
N LEU A 49 -60.72 -27.59 -67.38
CA LEU A 49 -60.59 -28.82 -68.17
C LEU A 49 -61.87 -29.72 -68.12
N GLU A 50 -62.58 -29.70 -66.96
CA GLU A 50 -63.85 -30.45 -66.80
C GLU A 50 -65.03 -29.81 -67.61
N LYS A 51 -65.07 -28.49 -67.58
CA LYS A 51 -66.25 -27.73 -68.17
C LYS A 51 -66.06 -27.40 -69.63
N TYR A 52 -64.85 -27.37 -70.15
CA TYR A 52 -64.54 -27.04 -71.55
C TYR A 52 -63.60 -28.08 -72.17
N PRO A 53 -64.17 -29.19 -72.70
CA PRO A 53 -63.42 -30.31 -73.24
C PRO A 53 -62.61 -29.97 -74.49
N ASP A 54 -62.90 -28.88 -75.13
CA ASP A 54 -62.20 -28.37 -76.35
C ASP A 54 -60.87 -27.67 -76.02
N VAL A 55 -60.57 -27.35 -74.76
CA VAL A 55 -59.31 -26.75 -74.29
C VAL A 55 -58.31 -27.82 -74.06
N SER A 56 -57.20 -27.81 -74.80
CA SER A 56 -56.15 -28.82 -74.60
C SER A 56 -55.28 -28.54 -73.35
N GLU A 57 -54.87 -29.62 -72.70
CA GLU A 57 -53.95 -29.51 -71.52
C GLU A 57 -52.67 -28.76 -71.93
N LYS A 58 -52.26 -28.87 -73.21
CA LYS A 58 -51.03 -28.20 -73.74
C LYS A 58 -51.20 -26.68 -73.79
N GLU A 59 -52.31 -26.17 -74.19
CA GLU A 59 -52.65 -24.72 -74.23
C GLU A 59 -52.66 -24.15 -72.80
N VAL A 60 -53.27 -24.84 -71.86
CA VAL A 60 -53.27 -24.42 -70.44
C VAL A 60 -51.84 -24.35 -69.87
N ALA A 61 -51.03 -25.35 -70.20
CA ALA A 61 -49.64 -25.37 -69.76
C ALA A 61 -48.78 -24.28 -70.39
N GLU A 62 -49.06 -23.86 -71.64
CA GLU A 62 -48.40 -22.78 -72.34
C GLU A 62 -48.78 -21.40 -71.71
N ILE A 63 -50.01 -21.21 -71.35
CA ILE A 63 -50.52 -20.02 -70.63
C ILE A 63 -49.88 -19.91 -69.24
N LEU A 64 -49.87 -20.98 -68.47
CA LEU A 64 -49.27 -21.01 -67.13
C LEU A 64 -47.77 -20.77 -67.14
N ASN A 65 -47.10 -21.10 -68.23
CA ASN A 65 -45.67 -20.88 -68.39
C ASN A 65 -45.30 -19.55 -69.06
N ASN A 66 -46.28 -18.61 -69.20
CA ASN A 66 -46.11 -17.28 -69.84
C ASN A 66 -45.60 -17.38 -71.31
N LYS A 67 -45.95 -18.41 -72.05
CA LYS A 67 -45.52 -18.61 -73.44
C LYS A 67 -46.48 -18.09 -74.46
N THR A 68 -47.65 -17.61 -74.02
CA THR A 68 -48.67 -17.05 -74.87
C THR A 68 -49.07 -15.64 -74.39
N GLU A 69 -49.14 -14.63 -75.29
CA GLU A 69 -49.71 -13.35 -75.01
C GLU A 69 -51.23 -13.49 -74.86
N TYR A 70 -51.86 -13.01 -73.80
CA TYR A 70 -53.26 -13.01 -73.59
C TYR A 70 -53.71 -11.53 -73.34
N THR A 71 -54.92 -11.26 -73.76
CA THR A 71 -55.61 -9.93 -73.53
C THR A 71 -56.01 -9.86 -72.04
N ASP A 72 -55.70 -8.69 -71.45
CA ASP A 72 -56.14 -8.39 -70.09
C ASP A 72 -57.67 -8.21 -70.03
N ASN A 73 -58.35 -9.18 -69.34
CA ASN A 73 -59.80 -9.18 -69.16
C ASN A 73 -60.15 -8.64 -67.75
N SER A 74 -59.44 -7.66 -67.25
CA SER A 74 -59.73 -7.02 -65.99
C SER A 74 -61.19 -6.48 -65.85
N GLU A 75 -61.76 -5.99 -66.93
CA GLU A 75 -63.19 -5.59 -66.95
C GLU A 75 -64.19 -6.75 -66.67
N PHE A 76 -63.91 -7.95 -67.18
CA PHE A 76 -64.69 -9.16 -66.90
C PHE A 76 -64.58 -9.54 -65.42
N LEU A 77 -63.45 -9.52 -64.87
CA LEU A 77 -63.22 -9.88 -63.44
C LEU A 77 -63.90 -8.87 -62.51
N ASN A 78 -63.80 -7.61 -62.85
CA ASN A 78 -64.46 -6.51 -62.11
C ASN A 78 -66.00 -6.68 -62.07
N LYS A 79 -66.59 -7.16 -63.15
CA LYS A 79 -68.07 -7.41 -63.26
C LYS A 79 -68.53 -8.49 -62.25
N TYR A 80 -67.64 -9.38 -61.84
CA TYR A 80 -67.95 -10.40 -60.86
C TYR A 80 -67.40 -10.07 -59.47
N GLY A 81 -67.04 -8.80 -59.24
CA GLY A 81 -66.54 -8.38 -57.93
C GLY A 81 -65.12 -8.84 -57.58
N ILE A 82 -64.34 -9.30 -58.58
CA ILE A 82 -62.93 -9.70 -58.40
C ILE A 82 -62.11 -8.55 -58.93
N TYR A 83 -61.49 -7.81 -58.02
CA TYR A 83 -60.59 -6.67 -58.30
C TYR A 83 -59.13 -7.14 -58.26
N PRO A 84 -58.47 -7.38 -59.41
CA PRO A 84 -57.12 -7.97 -59.42
C PRO A 84 -56.08 -7.09 -58.67
N GLU A 85 -56.27 -5.83 -58.58
CA GLU A 85 -55.36 -4.89 -57.95
C GLU A 85 -55.54 -4.79 -56.41
N LYS A 86 -56.74 -5.12 -55.89
CA LYS A 86 -57.03 -4.91 -54.46
C LYS A 86 -57.28 -6.15 -53.64
N ASP A 87 -58.00 -7.12 -54.21
CA ASP A 87 -58.64 -8.10 -53.33
C ASP A 87 -58.28 -9.60 -53.60
N TRP A 88 -57.62 -9.93 -54.69
CA TRP A 88 -57.44 -11.32 -55.10
C TRP A 88 -56.51 -12.11 -54.18
N ILE A 89 -55.53 -11.43 -53.60
CA ILE A 89 -54.60 -12.04 -52.66
C ILE A 89 -55.15 -12.00 -51.23
N SER A 90 -55.99 -10.98 -50.90
CA SER A 90 -56.48 -10.75 -49.53
C SER A 90 -57.51 -11.74 -49.04
N TYR A 91 -58.45 -12.20 -49.93
CA TYR A 91 -59.57 -13.04 -49.51
C TYR A 91 -59.15 -14.45 -49.09
N ASN A 92 -58.07 -14.98 -49.61
CA ASN A 92 -57.57 -16.33 -49.29
C ASN A 92 -56.38 -16.38 -48.34
N ASN A 93 -55.86 -15.19 -47.91
CA ASN A 93 -54.59 -15.07 -47.19
C ASN A 93 -54.74 -14.70 -45.70
N GLN A 94 -55.97 -14.82 -45.10
CA GLN A 94 -56.19 -14.57 -43.67
C GLN A 94 -55.24 -15.41 -42.76
N GLY A 95 -54.78 -16.57 -43.22
CA GLY A 95 -53.78 -17.37 -42.52
C GLY A 95 -52.36 -16.81 -42.50
N SER A 96 -51.93 -16.24 -43.64
CA SER A 96 -50.56 -15.73 -43.82
C SER A 96 -50.32 -14.42 -43.08
N TYR A 97 -51.37 -13.57 -42.99
CA TYR A 97 -51.31 -12.30 -42.26
C TYR A 97 -51.04 -12.50 -40.75
N LYS A 98 -51.58 -13.59 -40.17
CA LYS A 98 -51.34 -13.93 -38.74
C LYS A 98 -49.86 -14.15 -38.45
N TYR A 99 -49.14 -14.83 -39.33
CA TYR A 99 -47.70 -15.09 -39.13
C TYR A 99 -46.84 -13.82 -39.19
N VAL A 100 -47.21 -12.87 -40.08
CA VAL A 100 -46.53 -11.58 -40.16
C VAL A 100 -46.78 -10.75 -38.90
N VAL A 101 -47.99 -10.73 -38.38
CA VAL A 101 -48.35 -10.04 -37.14
C VAL A 101 -47.64 -10.67 -35.95
N ILE A 102 -47.61 -12.00 -35.86
CA ILE A 102 -46.91 -12.73 -34.78
C ILE A 102 -45.44 -12.45 -34.82
N SER A 103 -44.78 -12.44 -36.00
CA SER A 103 -43.37 -12.13 -36.11
C SER A 103 -43.06 -10.68 -35.66
N ALA A 104 -43.91 -9.73 -36.02
CA ALA A 104 -43.78 -8.34 -35.60
C ALA A 104 -43.92 -8.16 -34.08
N ILE A 105 -44.86 -8.87 -33.43
CA ILE A 105 -45.03 -8.88 -31.97
C ILE A 105 -43.82 -9.45 -31.28
N ILE A 106 -43.30 -10.58 -31.80
CA ILE A 106 -42.08 -11.19 -31.27
C ILE A 106 -40.88 -10.23 -31.39
N CYS A 107 -40.75 -9.53 -32.53
CA CYS A 107 -39.75 -8.51 -32.74
C CYS A 107 -39.81 -7.42 -31.68
N LEU A 108 -40.99 -6.92 -31.44
CA LEU A 108 -41.20 -5.81 -30.50
C LEU A 108 -40.92 -6.22 -29.06
N ALA A 109 -41.35 -7.44 -28.69
CA ALA A 109 -41.05 -8.02 -27.34
C ALA A 109 -39.56 -8.18 -27.09
N PHE A 110 -38.80 -8.70 -28.07
CA PHE A 110 -37.36 -8.83 -27.96
C PHE A 110 -36.64 -7.48 -27.92
N GLY A 111 -37.10 -6.48 -28.71
CA GLY A 111 -36.58 -5.12 -28.67
C GLY A 111 -36.75 -4.50 -27.28
N ILE A 112 -37.92 -4.65 -26.67
CA ILE A 112 -38.19 -4.17 -25.30
C ILE A 112 -37.30 -4.91 -24.28
N ALA A 113 -37.21 -6.23 -24.36
CA ALA A 113 -36.35 -7.02 -23.46
C ALA A 113 -34.89 -6.59 -23.55
N PHE A 114 -34.37 -6.35 -24.76
CA PHE A 114 -33.03 -5.85 -24.99
C PHE A 114 -32.80 -4.48 -24.35
N ILE A 115 -33.71 -3.53 -24.51
CA ILE A 115 -33.62 -2.22 -23.89
C ILE A 115 -33.61 -2.32 -22.37
N VAL A 116 -34.47 -3.15 -21.78
CA VAL A 116 -34.48 -3.37 -20.31
C VAL A 116 -33.15 -3.93 -19.81
N ILE A 117 -32.61 -4.96 -20.45
CA ILE A 117 -31.31 -5.55 -20.07
C ILE A 117 -30.21 -4.52 -20.20
N PHE A 118 -30.20 -3.72 -21.26
CA PHE A 118 -29.22 -2.67 -21.49
C PHE A 118 -29.29 -1.57 -20.41
N LEU A 119 -30.50 -1.13 -20.04
CA LEU A 119 -30.68 -0.15 -18.96
C LEU A 119 -30.23 -0.69 -17.60
N LEU A 120 -30.51 -1.96 -17.30
CA LEU A 120 -30.02 -2.62 -16.08
C LEU A 120 -28.50 -2.68 -16.05
N TYR A 121 -27.86 -3.00 -17.18
CA TYR A 121 -26.41 -3.00 -17.31
C TYR A 121 -25.81 -1.61 -17.08
N LEU A 122 -26.38 -0.56 -17.68
CA LEU A 122 -25.92 0.82 -17.46
C LEU A 122 -26.09 1.25 -16.00
N LYS A 123 -27.20 0.84 -15.35
CA LYS A 123 -27.44 1.13 -13.93
C LYS A 123 -26.39 0.45 -13.04
N MET A 124 -26.05 -0.81 -13.30
CA MET A 124 -24.98 -1.53 -12.57
C MET A 124 -23.61 -0.85 -12.74
N GLN A 125 -23.24 -0.49 -13.96
CA GLN A 125 -21.98 0.23 -14.22
C GLN A 125 -21.92 1.59 -13.50
N LYS A 126 -23.01 2.34 -13.52
CA LYS A 126 -23.09 3.63 -12.83
C LYS A 126 -22.96 3.48 -11.31
N GLN A 127 -23.56 2.44 -10.72
CA GLN A 127 -23.42 2.15 -9.29
C GLN A 127 -21.97 1.81 -8.91
N GLN A 128 -21.30 0.95 -9.68
CA GLN A 128 -19.91 0.58 -9.44
C GLN A 128 -18.95 1.78 -9.52
N THR A 129 -19.09 2.61 -10.57
CA THR A 129 -18.29 3.83 -10.71
C THR A 129 -18.54 4.85 -9.60
N MET A 130 -19.77 4.97 -9.12
CA MET A 130 -20.11 5.89 -8.04
C MET A 130 -19.58 5.40 -6.69
N GLU A 131 -19.51 4.11 -6.47
CA GLU A 131 -18.91 3.51 -5.27
C GLU A 131 -17.41 3.74 -5.22
N ILE A 132 -16.70 3.55 -6.33
CA ILE A 132 -15.26 3.87 -6.44
C ILE A 132 -15.01 5.36 -6.19
N ALA A 133 -15.82 6.25 -6.77
CA ALA A 133 -15.70 7.69 -6.56
C ALA A 133 -15.87 8.06 -5.08
N LYS A 134 -16.85 7.48 -4.38
CA LYS A 134 -17.05 7.70 -2.94
C LYS A 134 -15.87 7.18 -2.11
N ARG A 135 -15.27 6.05 -2.48
CA ARG A 135 -14.07 5.52 -1.80
C ARG A 135 -12.89 6.47 -1.96
N ILE A 136 -12.65 6.99 -3.18
CA ILE A 136 -11.59 7.99 -3.44
C ILE A 136 -11.82 9.27 -2.62
N GLU A 137 -13.07 9.75 -2.54
CA GLU A 137 -13.41 10.92 -1.74
C GLU A 137 -13.13 10.72 -0.25
N ARG A 138 -13.47 9.57 0.32
CA ARG A 138 -13.14 9.23 1.72
C ARG A 138 -11.63 9.19 1.97
N ILE A 139 -10.84 8.62 1.05
CA ILE A 139 -9.38 8.61 1.12
C ILE A 139 -8.83 10.05 1.14
N ASN A 140 -9.35 10.94 0.29
CA ASN A 140 -8.95 12.34 0.26
C ASN A 140 -9.29 13.10 1.57
N LEU A 141 -10.32 12.65 2.30
CA LEU A 141 -10.69 13.18 3.61
C LEU A 141 -9.89 12.54 4.77
N GLY A 142 -8.93 11.64 4.46
CA GLY A 142 -8.10 10.96 5.46
C GLY A 142 -8.76 9.78 6.15
N ASP A 143 -9.90 9.30 5.64
CA ASP A 143 -10.53 8.07 6.14
C ASP A 143 -9.99 6.84 5.41
N TYR A 144 -9.04 6.18 6.04
CA TYR A 144 -8.38 4.97 5.51
C TYR A 144 -8.99 3.66 6.04
N SER A 145 -10.20 3.69 6.62
CA SER A 145 -10.86 2.53 7.26
C SER A 145 -11.59 1.61 6.25
N LEU A 146 -11.08 1.45 5.03
CA LEU A 146 -11.70 0.63 3.99
C LEU A 146 -11.49 -0.86 4.26
N GLN A 147 -12.59 -1.63 4.36
CA GLN A 147 -12.57 -3.09 4.40
C GLN A 147 -12.69 -3.65 2.97
N ILE A 148 -11.94 -4.71 2.68
CA ILE A 148 -12.12 -5.49 1.45
C ILE A 148 -13.15 -6.59 1.71
N ASP A 149 -14.02 -6.84 0.72
CA ASP A 149 -14.71 -8.09 0.57
C ASP A 149 -13.75 -9.10 -0.08
N GLU A 150 -13.17 -10.01 0.72
CA GLU A 150 -12.16 -10.99 0.28
C GLU A 150 -12.70 -12.06 -0.68
N ASN A 151 -13.98 -12.03 -1.04
CA ASN A 151 -14.68 -13.11 -1.75
C ASN A 151 -14.64 -13.04 -3.29
N SER A 152 -13.80 -12.22 -3.93
CA SER A 152 -13.76 -12.13 -5.40
C SER A 152 -12.44 -12.67 -6.00
N GLU A 153 -12.19 -13.97 -5.89
CA GLU A 153 -11.05 -14.62 -6.56
C GLU A 153 -11.27 -14.98 -8.04
N ASP A 154 -12.49 -14.83 -8.58
CA ASP A 154 -12.78 -15.16 -9.98
C ASP A 154 -12.69 -13.96 -10.91
N GLU A 155 -11.72 -14.04 -11.86
CA GLU A 155 -11.59 -13.22 -13.07
C GLU A 155 -11.82 -11.70 -12.91
N LEU A 156 -10.83 -11.03 -12.31
CA LEU A 156 -10.78 -9.58 -12.09
C LEU A 156 -11.14 -8.75 -13.34
N SER A 157 -12.28 -8.09 -13.31
CA SER A 157 -12.62 -7.04 -14.27
C SER A 157 -11.61 -5.88 -14.16
N LEU A 158 -11.57 -4.99 -15.16
CA LEU A 158 -10.71 -3.78 -15.09
C LEU A 158 -11.02 -2.94 -13.83
N LEU A 159 -12.28 -2.93 -13.40
CA LEU A 159 -12.76 -2.22 -12.20
C LEU A 159 -12.26 -2.88 -10.93
N ASP A 160 -12.23 -4.22 -10.85
CA ASP A 160 -11.71 -4.95 -9.70
C ASP A 160 -10.18 -4.73 -9.55
N LYS A 161 -9.45 -4.64 -10.67
CA LYS A 161 -8.03 -4.27 -10.66
C LYS A 161 -7.81 -2.84 -10.15
N LEU A 162 -8.66 -1.90 -10.55
CA LEU A 162 -8.61 -0.52 -10.07
C LEU A 162 -8.91 -0.44 -8.57
N ASP A 163 -9.93 -1.16 -8.10
CA ASP A 163 -10.31 -1.21 -6.69
C ASP A 163 -9.17 -1.78 -5.82
N ASN A 164 -8.54 -2.87 -6.26
CA ASN A 164 -7.35 -3.44 -5.62
C ASN A 164 -6.17 -2.45 -5.60
N GLN A 165 -5.96 -1.68 -6.67
CA GLN A 165 -4.90 -0.68 -6.71
C GLN A 165 -5.19 0.48 -5.76
N ILE A 166 -6.43 0.95 -5.70
CA ILE A 166 -6.88 1.98 -4.76
C ILE A 166 -6.67 1.50 -3.32
N TYR A 167 -7.07 0.26 -3.01
CA TYR A 167 -6.86 -0.31 -1.68
C TYR A 167 -5.38 -0.37 -1.28
N ARG A 168 -4.50 -0.92 -2.14
CA ARG A 168 -3.05 -0.98 -1.87
C ARG A 168 -2.46 0.41 -1.64
N THR A 169 -2.92 1.39 -2.41
CA THR A 169 -2.49 2.78 -2.27
C THR A 169 -2.99 3.37 -0.94
N THR A 170 -4.24 3.09 -0.56
CA THR A 170 -4.83 3.52 0.72
C THR A 170 -4.08 2.95 1.92
N VAL A 171 -3.75 1.64 1.89
CA VAL A 171 -2.95 1.01 2.96
C VAL A 171 -1.59 1.69 3.09
N LYS A 172 -0.89 1.95 1.97
CA LYS A 172 0.38 2.68 1.99
C LYS A 172 0.25 4.10 2.55
N PHE A 173 -0.77 4.85 2.16
CA PHE A 173 -1.01 6.19 2.70
C PHE A 173 -1.31 6.18 4.19
N ARG A 174 -2.13 5.22 4.65
CA ARG A 174 -2.40 5.03 6.07
C ARG A 174 -1.12 4.76 6.86
N GLU A 175 -0.31 3.82 6.40
CA GLU A 175 0.97 3.47 7.02
C GLU A 175 1.92 4.68 7.04
N GLN A 176 2.00 5.43 5.94
CA GLN A 176 2.83 6.62 5.83
C GLN A 176 2.33 7.77 6.73
N ALA A 177 1.00 7.98 6.82
CA ALA A 177 0.41 8.96 7.72
C ALA A 177 0.63 8.60 9.19
N GLU A 178 0.51 7.32 9.56
CA GLU A 178 0.75 6.83 10.91
C GLU A 178 2.23 6.96 11.31
N ASN A 179 3.15 6.62 10.41
CA ASN A 179 4.58 6.83 10.61
C ASN A 179 4.92 8.32 10.75
N SER A 180 4.39 9.17 9.88
CA SER A 180 4.60 10.63 9.96
C SER A 180 4.06 11.23 11.27
N ARG A 181 2.92 10.71 11.78
CA ARG A 181 2.38 11.13 13.08
C ARG A 181 3.31 10.71 14.23
N LYS A 182 3.77 9.45 14.22
CA LYS A 182 4.74 8.96 15.22
C LYS A 182 6.03 9.76 15.20
N ASP A 183 6.55 10.06 14.02
CA ASP A 183 7.77 10.87 13.86
C ASP A 183 7.57 12.27 14.45
N LYS A 184 6.40 12.90 14.19
CA LYS A 184 6.06 14.21 14.77
C LYS A 184 5.94 14.17 16.29
N GLU A 185 5.28 13.15 16.84
CA GLU A 185 5.16 12.95 18.29
C GLU A 185 6.52 12.73 18.95
N ASN A 186 7.38 11.91 18.33
CA ASN A 186 8.76 11.68 18.78
C ASN A 186 9.60 12.95 18.73
N LEU A 187 9.44 13.75 17.67
CA LEU A 187 10.13 15.05 17.56
C LEU A 187 9.67 16.03 18.64
N GLN A 188 8.37 16.13 18.89
CA GLN A 188 7.82 17.00 19.94
C GLN A 188 8.33 16.58 21.32
N LYS A 189 8.32 15.26 21.64
CA LYS A 189 8.89 14.73 22.88
C LYS A 189 10.36 15.09 23.01
N SER A 190 11.16 14.84 21.96
CA SER A 190 12.59 15.15 21.96
C SER A 190 12.88 16.62 22.17
N LEU A 191 12.10 17.55 21.54
CA LEU A 191 12.25 18.99 21.75
C LEU A 191 11.90 19.41 23.18
N SER A 192 10.87 18.82 23.78
CA SER A 192 10.50 19.06 25.17
C SER A 192 11.62 18.62 26.11
N ASP A 193 12.16 17.40 25.90
CA ASP A 193 13.21 16.84 26.72
C ASP A 193 14.51 17.67 26.62
N ILE A 194 14.90 18.09 25.40
CA ILE A 194 16.02 19.00 25.17
C ILE A 194 15.84 20.29 25.95
N SER A 195 14.64 20.90 25.85
CA SER A 195 14.34 22.15 26.53
C SER A 195 14.49 22.03 28.04
N HIS A 196 14.00 20.95 28.64
CA HIS A 196 14.13 20.65 30.05
C HIS A 196 15.60 20.43 30.46
N GLN A 197 16.35 19.63 29.70
CA GLN A 197 17.76 19.32 30.01
C GLN A 197 18.70 20.51 29.84
N LEU A 198 18.35 21.51 29.02
CA LEU A 198 19.08 22.76 28.90
C LEU A 198 18.68 23.77 29.99
N LYS A 199 17.39 23.85 30.33
CA LYS A 199 16.87 24.82 31.30
C LYS A 199 17.45 24.64 32.70
N THR A 200 17.59 23.41 33.17
CA THR A 200 18.09 23.10 34.53
C THR A 200 19.51 23.64 34.76
N PRO A 201 20.54 23.25 33.99
CA PRO A 201 21.89 23.76 34.19
C PRO A 201 22.01 25.26 33.91
N LEU A 202 21.21 25.80 32.97
CA LEU A 202 21.21 27.23 32.69
C LEU A 202 20.65 28.03 33.87
N THR A 203 19.54 27.58 34.47
CA THR A 203 18.97 28.23 35.66
C THR A 203 19.94 28.16 36.84
N SER A 204 20.63 27.02 37.05
CA SER A 204 21.66 26.86 38.07
C SER A 204 22.81 27.86 37.88
N ILE A 205 23.29 28.03 36.64
CA ILE A 205 24.32 29.03 36.31
C ILE A 205 23.84 30.45 36.66
N ILE A 206 22.62 30.81 36.27
CA ILE A 206 22.07 32.15 36.51
C ILE A 206 22.01 32.43 38.02
N VAL A 207 21.44 31.52 38.81
CA VAL A 207 21.34 31.67 40.25
C VAL A 207 22.71 31.81 40.95
N MET A 208 23.69 31.00 40.51
CA MET A 208 25.04 31.07 41.06
C MET A 208 25.72 32.41 40.71
N VAL A 209 25.53 32.92 39.47
CA VAL A 209 26.04 34.20 39.05
C VAL A 209 25.39 35.34 39.84
N GLU A 210 24.06 35.30 40.01
CA GLU A 210 23.32 36.31 40.82
C GLU A 210 23.81 36.31 42.29
N ASN A 211 23.96 35.12 42.91
CA ASN A 211 24.49 35.04 44.27
C ASN A 211 25.93 35.62 44.40
N ILE A 212 26.79 35.40 43.38
CA ILE A 212 28.17 35.96 43.37
C ILE A 212 28.13 37.48 43.21
N LEU A 213 27.15 38.02 42.46
CA LEU A 213 27.01 39.49 42.23
C LEU A 213 26.37 40.23 43.38
N ASP A 214 25.47 39.56 44.14
CA ASP A 214 24.69 40.17 45.23
C ASP A 214 25.47 40.15 46.55
N ASP A 215 26.52 39.34 46.69
CA ASP A 215 27.34 39.24 47.92
C ASP A 215 28.80 39.56 47.67
N ASP A 216 29.17 40.83 47.83
CA ASP A 216 30.53 41.31 47.70
C ASP A 216 31.48 40.72 48.74
N ASP A 217 30.97 40.35 49.90
CA ASP A 217 31.71 39.78 51.05
C ASP A 217 31.72 38.22 51.07
N MET A 218 31.24 37.58 49.99
CA MET A 218 31.22 36.12 49.88
C MET A 218 32.60 35.53 50.13
N PRO A 219 32.69 34.49 51.05
CA PRO A 219 33.91 33.77 51.29
C PRO A 219 34.53 33.18 50.04
N LEU A 220 35.85 33.30 49.92
CA LEU A 220 36.57 32.92 48.69
C LEU A 220 36.38 31.44 48.33
N GLU A 221 36.17 30.57 49.33
CA GLU A 221 35.91 29.14 49.12
C GLU A 221 34.56 28.92 48.49
N ILE A 222 33.49 29.56 48.98
CA ILE A 222 32.15 29.48 48.45
C ILE A 222 32.11 30.08 46.99
N ARG A 223 32.78 31.21 46.78
CA ARG A 223 32.90 31.80 45.46
C ARG A 223 33.61 30.84 44.45
N ARG A 224 34.63 30.10 44.91
CA ARG A 224 35.31 29.09 44.09
C ARG A 224 34.40 27.88 43.80
N GLU A 225 33.62 27.44 44.75
CA GLU A 225 32.65 26.36 44.59
C GLU A 225 31.65 26.77 43.52
N PHE A 226 31.00 27.92 43.62
CA PHE A 226 30.07 28.43 42.60
C PHE A 226 30.68 28.55 41.20
N LEU A 227 31.93 29.03 41.11
CA LEU A 227 32.63 29.12 39.80
C LEU A 227 32.94 27.75 39.22
N ASN A 228 33.26 26.73 40.05
CA ASN A 228 33.45 25.36 39.61
C ASN A 228 32.15 24.75 39.12
N ASP A 229 31.04 25.00 39.80
CA ASP A 229 29.73 24.50 39.42
C ASP A 229 29.20 25.17 38.13
N ILE A 230 29.46 26.50 37.96
CA ILE A 230 29.17 27.21 36.70
C ILE A 230 29.97 26.55 35.57
N LYS A 231 31.26 26.27 35.78
CA LYS A 231 32.12 25.62 34.80
C LYS A 231 31.60 24.22 34.45
N HIS A 232 31.20 23.46 35.45
CA HIS A 232 30.64 22.09 35.29
C HIS A 232 29.35 22.16 34.45
N ASN A 233 28.38 22.99 34.82
CA ASN A 233 27.12 23.18 34.10
C ASN A 233 27.33 23.65 32.66
N THR A 234 28.30 24.56 32.43
CA THR A 234 28.67 25.02 31.08
C THR A 234 29.22 23.87 30.22
N ASN A 235 30.06 23.00 30.78
CA ASN A 235 30.58 21.81 30.09
C ASN A 235 29.47 20.82 29.76
N THR A 236 28.51 20.61 30.68
CA THR A 236 27.34 19.77 30.47
C THR A 236 26.47 20.28 29.33
N ILE A 237 26.20 21.58 29.28
CA ILE A 237 25.47 22.22 28.15
C ILE A 237 26.24 22.02 26.83
N SER A 238 27.55 22.26 26.84
CA SER A 238 28.38 22.06 25.62
C SER A 238 28.34 20.63 25.12
N PHE A 239 28.46 19.64 26.02
CA PHE A 239 28.35 18.22 25.70
C PHE A 239 26.97 17.87 25.13
N LEU A 240 25.89 18.36 25.75
CA LEU A 240 24.50 18.24 25.27
C LEU A 240 24.36 18.70 23.83
N VAL A 241 24.75 19.95 23.55
CA VAL A 241 24.62 20.57 22.23
C VAL A 241 25.41 19.78 21.17
N GLN A 242 26.66 19.38 21.49
CA GLN A 242 27.50 18.61 20.57
C GLN A 242 26.90 17.22 20.27
N SER A 243 26.39 16.54 21.29
CA SER A 243 25.77 15.22 21.15
C SER A 243 24.47 15.29 20.32
N LEU A 244 23.66 16.33 20.53
CA LEU A 244 22.45 16.59 19.74
C LEU A 244 22.77 16.89 18.26
N LEU A 245 23.80 17.70 18.00
CA LEU A 245 24.25 17.98 16.64
C LEU A 245 24.74 16.70 15.94
N LYS A 246 25.45 15.82 16.65
CA LYS A 246 25.88 14.53 16.11
C LYS A 246 24.68 13.64 15.79
N LEU A 247 23.71 13.50 16.71
CA LEU A 247 22.48 12.74 16.50
C LEU A 247 21.67 13.27 15.34
N SER A 248 21.45 14.60 15.28
CA SER A 248 20.74 15.24 14.18
C SER A 248 21.36 14.96 12.80
N LYS A 249 22.71 15.00 12.72
CA LYS A 249 23.42 14.65 11.48
C LYS A 249 23.27 13.18 11.10
N LEU A 250 23.27 12.26 12.08
CA LEU A 250 23.06 10.84 11.86
C LEU A 250 21.63 10.54 11.41
N ASP A 251 20.64 11.18 12.02
CA ASP A 251 19.21 11.02 11.66
C ASP A 251 18.92 11.53 10.23
N ALA A 252 19.48 12.68 9.89
CA ALA A 252 19.34 13.27 8.56
C ALA A 252 20.17 12.56 7.47
N GLU A 253 20.84 11.43 7.82
CA GLU A 253 21.76 10.72 6.93
C GLU A 253 22.84 11.62 6.29
N ALA A 254 23.11 12.76 6.91
CA ALA A 254 24.09 13.74 6.44
C ALA A 254 25.55 13.32 6.72
N VAL A 255 25.76 12.27 7.51
CA VAL A 255 27.08 11.75 7.82
C VAL A 255 27.53 10.81 6.70
N LYS A 256 28.66 11.15 6.08
CA LYS A 256 29.37 10.25 5.15
C LYS A 256 30.45 9.51 5.93
N PHE A 257 30.18 8.26 6.30
CA PHE A 257 31.16 7.40 6.97
C PHE A 257 32.35 7.11 6.05
N ARG A 258 33.54 7.15 6.61
CA ARG A 258 34.78 6.76 5.93
C ARG A 258 35.17 5.36 6.39
N TYR A 259 34.72 4.36 5.65
CA TYR A 259 35.04 2.98 5.95
C TYR A 259 36.51 2.68 5.62
N GLU A 260 37.22 2.12 6.57
CA GLU A 260 38.60 1.66 6.45
C GLU A 260 38.81 0.36 7.22
N GLN A 261 39.83 -0.39 6.85
CA GLN A 261 40.22 -1.61 7.56
C GLN A 261 40.97 -1.22 8.83
N VAL A 262 40.36 -1.39 10.00
CA VAL A 262 40.87 -0.96 11.27
C VAL A 262 41.08 -2.17 12.20
N GLU A 263 42.16 -2.20 12.89
CA GLU A 263 42.37 -3.18 13.98
C GLU A 263 41.51 -2.78 15.17
N VAL A 264 40.60 -3.69 15.60
CA VAL A 264 39.67 -3.46 16.71
C VAL A 264 40.41 -3.12 18.00
N LYS A 265 41.54 -3.78 18.26
CA LYS A 265 42.39 -3.51 19.42
C LYS A 265 42.83 -2.05 19.46
N SER A 266 43.23 -1.47 18.32
CA SER A 266 43.67 -0.07 18.26
C SER A 266 42.54 0.92 18.62
N ILE A 267 41.25 0.59 18.29
CA ILE A 267 40.08 1.38 18.67
C ILE A 267 39.86 1.27 20.18
N VAL A 268 39.90 0.05 20.73
CA VAL A 268 39.69 -0.19 22.16
C VAL A 268 40.77 0.52 22.98
N ASP A 269 42.04 0.44 22.58
CA ASP A 269 43.14 1.11 23.26
C ASP A 269 42.98 2.64 23.26
N GLU A 270 42.49 3.23 22.17
CA GLU A 270 42.16 4.66 22.07
C GLU A 270 41.01 5.03 23.01
N CYS A 271 39.94 4.21 23.06
CA CYS A 271 38.81 4.42 23.96
C CYS A 271 39.22 4.36 25.45
N ILE A 272 40.10 3.44 25.79
CA ILE A 272 40.63 3.33 27.15
C ILE A 272 41.45 4.58 27.51
N LYS A 273 42.32 5.06 26.62
CA LYS A 273 43.07 6.31 26.84
C LYS A 273 42.13 7.49 27.09
N ASN A 274 41.05 7.57 26.31
CA ASN A 274 40.06 8.66 26.43
C ASN A 274 39.26 8.61 27.74
N THR A 275 39.19 7.44 28.41
CA THR A 275 38.42 7.22 29.64
C THR A 275 39.29 6.98 30.86
N ALA A 276 40.64 6.90 30.71
CA ALA A 276 41.58 6.54 31.76
C ALA A 276 41.47 7.43 33.00
N VAL A 277 41.43 8.75 32.83
CA VAL A 277 41.33 9.72 33.94
C VAL A 277 40.03 9.51 34.74
N MET A 278 38.93 9.28 34.05
CA MET A 278 37.62 9.05 34.66
C MET A 278 37.61 7.70 35.43
N ALA A 279 38.19 6.68 34.85
CA ALA A 279 38.33 5.37 35.49
C ALA A 279 39.20 5.45 36.76
N GLU A 280 40.31 6.20 36.71
CA GLU A 280 41.19 6.43 37.86
C GLU A 280 40.47 7.17 39.00
N ILE A 281 39.73 8.26 38.70
CA ILE A 281 38.98 9.04 39.69
C ILE A 281 37.93 8.16 40.40
N LEU A 282 37.22 7.29 39.63
CA LEU A 282 36.17 6.42 40.18
C LEU A 282 36.67 5.06 40.65
N GLY A 283 38.00 4.83 40.66
CA GLY A 283 38.62 3.59 41.14
C GLY A 283 38.28 2.35 40.27
N VAL A 284 37.94 2.54 38.99
CA VAL A 284 37.55 1.44 38.09
C VAL A 284 38.75 0.88 37.35
N ARG A 285 38.89 -0.45 37.34
CA ARG A 285 39.93 -1.15 36.56
C ARG A 285 39.40 -1.45 35.16
N LEU A 286 40.21 -1.18 34.14
CA LEU A 286 39.92 -1.50 32.74
C LEU A 286 40.80 -2.66 32.29
N GLU A 287 40.22 -3.80 31.92
CA GLU A 287 40.92 -4.99 31.42
C GLU A 287 40.54 -5.24 29.96
N THR A 288 41.52 -5.61 29.14
CA THR A 288 41.29 -5.88 27.71
C THR A 288 41.81 -7.24 27.29
N GLU A 289 40.99 -7.96 26.55
CA GLU A 289 41.35 -9.20 25.86
C GLU A 289 40.87 -9.11 24.41
N CYS A 290 41.65 -8.46 23.54
CA CYS A 290 41.30 -8.29 22.14
C CYS A 290 42.29 -9.08 21.28
N ASN A 291 41.74 -9.96 20.42
CA ASN A 291 42.51 -10.63 19.38
C ASN A 291 42.83 -9.66 18.24
N ASN A 292 43.75 -10.02 17.34
CA ASN A 292 44.08 -9.26 16.16
C ASN A 292 42.92 -9.40 15.13
N ILE A 293 41.89 -8.55 15.24
CA ILE A 293 40.70 -8.55 14.43
C ILE A 293 40.68 -7.29 13.60
N ILE A 294 40.48 -7.44 12.31
CA ILE A 294 40.33 -6.32 11.38
C ILE A 294 38.82 -6.15 11.09
N LEU A 295 38.32 -4.94 11.28
CA LEU A 295 36.94 -4.57 11.02
C LEU A 295 36.91 -3.43 9.99
N ASN A 296 35.98 -3.53 9.02
CA ASN A 296 35.73 -2.44 8.07
C ASN A 296 34.72 -1.46 8.68
N CYS A 297 35.19 -0.35 9.19
CA CYS A 297 34.36 0.63 9.90
C CYS A 297 34.91 2.06 9.76
N ASP A 298 34.14 3.06 10.16
CA ASP A 298 34.63 4.40 10.40
C ASP A 298 35.22 4.45 11.81
N ARG A 299 36.56 4.47 11.89
CA ARG A 299 37.34 4.46 13.14
C ARG A 299 36.86 5.51 14.13
N LYS A 300 36.71 6.77 13.67
CA LYS A 300 36.39 7.89 14.54
C LYS A 300 35.00 7.76 15.17
N TRP A 301 34.01 7.38 14.37
CA TRP A 301 32.65 7.19 14.85
C TRP A 301 32.51 5.94 15.72
N LEU A 302 33.17 4.84 15.39
CA LEU A 302 33.15 3.65 16.23
C LEU A 302 33.87 3.88 17.59
N CYS A 303 35.00 4.59 17.59
CA CYS A 303 35.67 5.00 18.83
C CYS A 303 34.75 5.87 19.71
N GLU A 304 33.99 6.80 19.14
CA GLU A 304 32.98 7.61 19.86
C GLU A 304 31.92 6.72 20.51
N ALA A 305 31.35 5.77 19.73
CA ALA A 305 30.33 4.86 20.25
C ALA A 305 30.83 3.98 21.41
N VAL A 306 31.99 3.36 21.23
CA VAL A 306 32.61 2.51 22.24
C VAL A 306 32.99 3.32 23.50
N THR A 307 33.52 4.53 23.33
CA THR A 307 33.84 5.44 24.44
C THR A 307 32.59 5.80 25.26
N ASN A 308 31.44 6.08 24.61
CA ASN A 308 30.20 6.38 25.31
C ASN A 308 29.69 5.18 26.13
N ILE A 309 29.86 3.96 25.63
CA ILE A 309 29.48 2.73 26.36
C ILE A 309 30.42 2.53 27.55
N ILE A 310 31.73 2.68 27.34
CA ILE A 310 32.74 2.53 28.42
C ILE A 310 32.50 3.58 29.52
N LYS A 311 32.23 4.84 29.18
CA LYS A 311 31.89 5.89 30.14
C LYS A 311 30.68 5.51 30.99
N ASN A 312 29.61 5.02 30.34
CA ASN A 312 28.44 4.57 31.07
C ASN A 312 28.76 3.40 32.04
N CYS A 313 29.58 2.44 31.60
CA CYS A 313 30.03 1.34 32.49
C CYS A 313 30.88 1.87 33.67
N ILE A 314 31.72 2.86 33.46
CA ILE A 314 32.58 3.46 34.51
C ILE A 314 31.71 4.18 35.55
N GLU A 315 30.70 4.99 35.12
CA GLU A 315 29.79 5.71 35.99
C GLU A 315 29.02 4.80 36.93
N HIS A 316 28.62 3.62 36.44
CA HIS A 316 27.82 2.63 37.19
C HIS A 316 28.63 1.55 37.91
N SER A 317 29.99 1.57 37.84
CA SER A 317 30.87 0.53 38.41
C SER A 317 31.95 1.10 39.34
N GLN A 318 31.60 2.07 40.19
CA GLN A 318 32.54 2.67 41.12
C GLN A 318 33.31 1.60 41.94
N ASN A 319 34.64 1.71 41.97
CA ASN A 319 35.55 0.72 42.57
C ASN A 319 35.44 -0.71 41.96
N GLY A 320 34.92 -0.82 40.75
CA GLY A 320 34.67 -2.08 40.06
C GLY A 320 35.71 -2.43 38.99
N ASN A 321 35.32 -3.37 38.14
CA ASN A 321 36.14 -3.84 37.01
C ASN A 321 35.31 -3.86 35.72
N ILE A 322 35.88 -3.39 34.62
CA ILE A 322 35.27 -3.44 33.28
C ILE A 322 36.21 -4.28 32.39
N LYS A 323 35.66 -5.35 31.85
CA LYS A 323 36.34 -6.23 30.90
C LYS A 323 35.84 -5.96 29.48
N ILE A 324 36.77 -5.63 28.58
CA ILE A 324 36.51 -5.39 27.16
C ILE A 324 37.12 -6.55 26.37
N THR A 325 36.29 -7.27 25.61
CA THR A 325 36.75 -8.40 24.79
C THR A 325 36.37 -8.19 23.34
N ALA A 326 37.20 -8.66 22.42
CA ALA A 326 36.88 -8.66 21.01
C ALA A 326 37.18 -10.03 20.40
N ASP A 327 36.17 -10.62 19.77
CA ASP A 327 36.23 -11.92 19.12
C ASP A 327 35.63 -11.85 17.71
N GLN A 328 36.15 -12.70 16.82
CA GLN A 328 35.61 -12.81 15.45
C GLN A 328 35.38 -14.29 15.11
N ASN A 329 34.24 -14.54 14.49
CA ASN A 329 33.92 -15.82 13.87
C ASN A 329 33.59 -15.64 12.39
N LYS A 330 33.16 -16.70 11.69
CA LYS A 330 32.81 -16.63 10.27
C LYS A 330 31.62 -15.71 9.95
N LEU A 331 30.75 -15.46 10.91
CA LEU A 331 29.50 -14.74 10.72
C LEU A 331 29.58 -13.27 11.15
N TYR A 332 30.29 -12.97 12.22
CA TYR A 332 30.36 -11.61 12.78
C TYR A 332 31.65 -11.37 13.58
N THR A 333 31.98 -10.10 13.70
CA THR A 333 32.92 -9.56 14.70
C THR A 333 32.13 -9.09 15.91
N LYS A 334 32.50 -9.54 17.12
CA LYS A 334 31.86 -9.19 18.38
C LYS A 334 32.83 -8.35 19.23
N ILE A 335 32.33 -7.21 19.75
CA ILE A 335 33.01 -6.45 20.83
C ILE A 335 32.06 -6.51 22.03
N SER A 336 32.55 -6.99 23.18
CA SER A 336 31.79 -7.05 24.41
C SER A 336 32.46 -6.17 25.47
N ILE A 337 31.67 -5.37 26.17
CA ILE A 337 32.06 -4.49 27.27
C ILE A 337 31.23 -4.92 28.47
N LYS A 338 31.85 -5.53 29.45
CA LYS A 338 31.19 -6.10 30.63
C LYS A 338 31.70 -5.40 31.88
N ASP A 339 30.78 -4.88 32.67
CA ASP A 339 31.02 -4.30 33.98
C ASP A 339 30.49 -5.21 35.11
N ASN A 340 30.95 -4.98 36.33
CA ASN A 340 30.44 -5.60 37.53
C ASN A 340 29.77 -4.58 38.46
N GLY A 341 29.16 -3.56 37.91
CA GLY A 341 28.52 -2.46 38.63
C GLY A 341 27.14 -2.77 39.19
N SER A 342 26.33 -1.72 39.38
CA SER A 342 24.98 -1.78 39.96
C SER A 342 23.97 -2.59 39.10
N GLY A 343 24.29 -2.83 37.82
CA GLY A 343 23.35 -3.42 36.86
C GLY A 343 22.16 -2.52 36.52
N ILE A 344 21.28 -3.02 35.69
CA ILE A 344 20.14 -2.31 35.15
C ILE A 344 18.86 -3.07 35.50
N ASP A 345 17.84 -2.34 35.97
CA ASP A 345 16.50 -2.92 36.24
C ASP A 345 15.89 -3.47 34.94
N LYS A 346 15.12 -4.57 35.06
CA LYS A 346 14.45 -5.19 33.92
C LYS A 346 13.46 -4.24 33.24
N GLU A 347 12.86 -3.32 34.00
CA GLU A 347 11.93 -2.32 33.46
C GLU A 347 12.67 -1.26 32.62
N ASP A 348 13.91 -0.93 32.99
CA ASP A 348 14.72 0.08 32.32
C ASP A 348 15.41 -0.47 31.03
N LEU A 349 15.72 -1.79 30.99
CA LEU A 349 16.46 -2.42 29.89
C LEU A 349 15.93 -2.10 28.47
N PRO A 350 14.61 -2.10 28.21
CA PRO A 350 14.10 -1.78 26.88
C PRO A 350 14.35 -0.31 26.46
N HIS A 351 14.53 0.58 27.44
CA HIS A 351 14.53 2.04 27.27
C HIS A 351 15.90 2.69 27.32
N ILE A 352 16.97 1.97 27.78
CA ILE A 352 18.30 2.57 27.99
C ILE A 352 18.94 3.17 26.73
N PHE A 353 18.49 2.77 25.55
CA PHE A 353 18.93 3.33 24.28
C PHE A 353 18.03 4.45 23.75
N GLU A 354 16.95 4.79 24.46
CA GLU A 354 16.13 5.94 24.13
C GLU A 354 16.84 7.24 24.52
N ARG A 355 16.58 8.29 23.77
CA ARG A 355 17.18 9.61 24.02
C ARG A 355 16.62 10.20 25.30
N PHE A 356 17.48 10.79 26.11
CA PHE A 356 17.14 11.44 27.39
C PHE A 356 16.58 10.48 28.44
N TYR A 357 16.64 9.18 28.19
CA TYR A 357 16.20 8.22 29.18
C TYR A 357 17.24 8.12 30.32
N LYS A 358 16.74 8.23 31.55
CA LYS A 358 17.50 8.04 32.79
C LYS A 358 16.88 6.90 33.57
N GLY A 359 17.62 5.85 33.83
CA GLY A 359 17.21 4.78 34.70
C GLY A 359 17.07 5.25 36.17
N LYS A 360 16.41 4.47 37.00
CA LYS A 360 16.18 4.78 38.42
C LYS A 360 17.44 5.06 39.24
N ASN A 361 18.58 4.49 38.82
CA ASN A 361 19.88 4.59 39.49
C ASN A 361 20.87 5.48 38.70
N SER A 362 20.42 6.32 37.81
CA SER A 362 21.29 7.23 37.06
C SER A 362 21.82 8.36 37.93
N SER A 363 23.05 8.80 37.71
CA SER A 363 23.57 10.00 38.33
C SER A 363 22.81 11.24 37.88
N ASP A 364 22.68 12.25 38.76
CA ASP A 364 22.01 13.52 38.44
C ASP A 364 22.68 14.23 37.23
N ASP A 365 23.98 14.03 37.07
CA ASP A 365 24.83 14.59 36.00
C ASP A 365 24.66 13.87 34.64
N SER A 366 24.09 12.67 34.63
CA SER A 366 23.91 11.94 33.35
C SER A 366 22.84 12.60 32.49
N VAL A 367 23.13 12.75 31.21
CA VAL A 367 22.21 13.43 30.25
C VAL A 367 21.29 12.47 29.53
N GLY A 368 21.59 11.16 29.56
CA GLY A 368 20.80 10.13 28.86
C GLY A 368 20.94 10.15 27.33
N ILE A 369 22.01 10.72 26.79
CA ILE A 369 22.25 10.75 25.32
C ILE A 369 23.33 9.78 24.87
N GLY A 370 24.28 9.42 25.74
CA GLY A 370 25.48 8.65 25.36
C GLY A 370 25.18 7.31 24.73
N LEU A 371 24.31 6.50 25.34
CA LEU A 371 23.92 5.18 24.82
C LEU A 371 23.07 5.28 23.56
N ALA A 372 22.18 6.28 23.45
CA ALA A 372 21.40 6.54 22.25
C ALA A 372 22.30 6.90 21.06
N LEU A 373 23.31 7.75 21.30
CA LEU A 373 24.32 8.12 20.29
C LEU A 373 25.15 6.88 19.87
N ALA A 374 25.59 6.08 20.83
CA ALA A 374 26.36 4.86 20.55
C ALA A 374 25.55 3.89 19.67
N LYS A 375 24.28 3.64 20.00
CA LYS A 375 23.38 2.81 19.20
C LYS A 375 23.22 3.35 17.79
N SER A 376 22.92 4.65 17.65
CA SER A 376 22.73 5.28 16.33
C SER A 376 23.99 5.15 15.45
N ILE A 377 25.17 5.36 16.01
CA ILE A 377 26.45 5.21 15.29
C ILE A 377 26.67 3.77 14.82
N ILE A 378 26.44 2.80 15.69
CA ILE A 378 26.65 1.37 15.42
C ILE A 378 25.68 0.91 14.32
N GLU A 379 24.38 1.21 14.45
CA GLU A 379 23.35 0.80 13.49
C GLU A 379 23.55 1.46 12.11
N LYS A 380 23.95 2.72 12.06
CA LYS A 380 24.25 3.41 10.80
C LYS A 380 25.51 2.89 10.09
N GLN A 381 26.40 2.22 10.80
CA GLN A 381 27.53 1.49 10.21
C GLN A 381 27.22 0.00 9.93
N GLY A 382 25.95 -0.42 10.02
CA GLY A 382 25.52 -1.79 9.73
C GLY A 382 25.79 -2.78 10.88
N GLY A 383 26.11 -2.29 12.07
CA GLY A 383 26.27 -3.09 13.29
C GLY A 383 24.95 -3.23 14.06
N TYR A 384 25.01 -4.06 15.09
CA TYR A 384 23.92 -4.28 16.05
C TYR A 384 24.47 -4.19 17.47
N ILE A 385 23.72 -3.54 18.38
CA ILE A 385 24.04 -3.45 19.79
C ILE A 385 22.97 -4.10 20.64
N SER A 386 23.37 -4.85 21.65
CA SER A 386 22.48 -5.43 22.66
C SER A 386 23.08 -5.29 24.05
N VAL A 387 22.24 -5.40 25.07
CA VAL A 387 22.62 -5.36 26.48
C VAL A 387 22.01 -6.55 27.20
N SER A 388 22.74 -7.12 28.11
CA SER A 388 22.24 -8.04 29.12
C SER A 388 22.69 -7.55 30.49
N SER A 389 21.80 -7.49 31.47
CA SER A 389 22.11 -6.98 32.80
C SER A 389 21.26 -7.65 33.87
N GLU A 390 21.80 -7.76 35.04
CA GLU A 390 21.11 -8.19 36.24
C GLU A 390 21.46 -7.24 37.39
N LEU A 391 20.46 -6.79 38.12
CA LEU A 391 20.62 -5.83 39.19
C LEU A 391 21.63 -6.34 40.22
N ASN A 392 22.60 -5.48 40.59
CA ASN A 392 23.74 -5.75 41.49
C ASN A 392 24.74 -6.83 40.99
N LYS A 393 24.69 -7.20 39.69
CA LYS A 393 25.68 -8.13 39.09
C LYS A 393 26.42 -7.51 37.91
N GLY A 394 26.00 -6.29 37.50
CA GLY A 394 26.59 -5.57 36.37
C GLY A 394 25.88 -5.78 35.06
N SER A 395 26.45 -5.24 34.00
CA SER A 395 25.88 -5.23 32.65
C SER A 395 26.93 -5.70 31.61
N GLU A 396 26.45 -6.28 30.53
CA GLU A 396 27.26 -6.63 29.37
C GLU A 396 26.66 -6.03 28.13
N PHE A 397 27.36 -5.08 27.51
CA PHE A 397 27.03 -4.50 26.21
C PHE A 397 27.74 -5.26 25.11
N VAL A 398 27.01 -5.73 24.11
CA VAL A 398 27.55 -6.54 23.01
C VAL A 398 27.26 -5.83 21.68
N ILE A 399 28.35 -5.49 20.97
CA ILE A 399 28.31 -4.91 19.62
C ILE A 399 28.67 -6.02 18.64
N LYS A 400 27.89 -6.16 17.55
CA LYS A 400 28.15 -7.12 16.48
C LYS A 400 28.16 -6.45 15.12
N PHE A 401 29.17 -6.70 14.31
CA PHE A 401 29.24 -6.37 12.90
C PHE A 401 29.26 -7.66 12.10
N PHE A 402 28.31 -7.84 11.21
CA PHE A 402 28.23 -9.05 10.38
C PHE A 402 29.26 -9.00 9.26
N ASN A 403 29.99 -10.13 9.07
CA ASN A 403 30.98 -10.27 8.01
C ASN A 403 30.19 -10.49 6.68
N ASN A 404 30.47 -9.66 5.68
CA ASN A 404 29.94 -9.83 4.32
C ASN A 404 30.74 -10.86 3.55
#